data_0e91af2c73b8595c18e91ead795387f8
#
_entry.id   0e91af2c73b8595c18e91ead795387f8
#
_cell.length_a   1.000
_cell.length_b   1.000
_cell.length_c   1.000
_cell.angle_alpha   90.00
_cell.angle_beta   90.00
_cell.angle_gamma   90.00
#
_symmetry.space_group_name_H-M   'P 1'
#
loop_
_entity.id
_entity.type
_entity.pdbx_description
1 polymer ?
#
loop_
_entity_poly.entity_id
_entity_poly.type
_entity_poly.pdbx_seq_one_letter_code
_entity_poly.pdbx_strand_id
1 'polypeptide(L)'
;MSQIASRRTGIEIHPGAQIGDGLFIDHGKGVVIGETAVIGNNCTIYHQVTLGGTGRQKHSKRHPTVGDNVLIGAGAKVLGPVTIGNNAMIGAGSIVLDDVPDNSTVTGEVMEFMDLGDSAPNSRFNFRY
;
A
#
# COMPACT_ATOMS: atom_id res chain seq x y z
N MET A 1 1.24 -9.59 -15.79
CA MET A 1 0.67 -10.67 -15.08
C MET A 1 1.56 -11.16 -13.95
N SER A 2 1.00 -11.45 -12.86
CA SER A 2 1.76 -11.91 -11.73
C SER A 2 2.18 -13.36 -11.91
N GLN A 3 3.44 -13.63 -11.73
CA GLN A 3 3.97 -14.96 -11.86
C GLN A 3 4.47 -15.53 -10.55
N ILE A 4 4.09 -14.93 -9.46
CA ILE A 4 4.61 -15.34 -8.17
C ILE A 4 3.94 -16.61 -7.72
N ALA A 5 4.73 -17.54 -7.25
CA ALA A 5 4.21 -18.82 -6.78
C ALA A 5 3.68 -18.66 -5.37
N SER A 6 2.49 -18.14 -5.28
CA SER A 6 1.95 -17.71 -4.00
C SER A 6 1.77 -18.84 -3.00
N ARG A 7 1.48 -20.04 -3.47
CA ARG A 7 1.26 -21.12 -2.52
C ARG A 7 2.49 -21.45 -1.70
N ARG A 8 3.66 -21.37 -2.32
CA ARG A 8 4.88 -21.75 -1.63
C ARG A 8 5.34 -20.68 -0.67
N THR A 9 5.02 -19.43 -0.97
CA THR A 9 5.54 -18.32 -0.20
C THR A 9 4.48 -17.66 0.66
N GLY A 10 3.23 -18.08 0.54
CA GLY A 10 2.15 -17.42 1.29
C GLY A 10 1.75 -16.09 0.71
N ILE A 11 2.06 -15.83 -0.55
CA ILE A 11 1.67 -14.61 -1.23
C ILE A 11 0.37 -14.86 -1.97
N GLU A 12 -0.61 -14.00 -1.74
CA GLU A 12 -1.89 -14.08 -2.44
C GLU A 12 -2.11 -12.82 -3.24
N ILE A 13 -2.02 -12.95 -4.54
CA ILE A 13 -2.26 -11.83 -5.44
C ILE A 13 -3.44 -12.19 -6.31
N HIS A 14 -4.51 -11.42 -6.19
CA HIS A 14 -5.69 -11.66 -6.99
C HIS A 14 -5.34 -11.47 -8.46
N PRO A 15 -5.83 -12.36 -9.34
CA PRO A 15 -5.52 -12.25 -10.77
C PRO A 15 -5.93 -10.93 -11.39
N GLY A 16 -6.90 -10.24 -10.82
CA GLY A 16 -7.33 -8.95 -11.34
C GLY A 16 -6.40 -7.79 -11.01
N ALA A 17 -5.47 -8.00 -10.09
CA ALA A 17 -4.55 -6.92 -9.71
C ALA A 17 -3.66 -6.56 -10.88
N GLN A 18 -3.36 -5.27 -11.02
CA GLN A 18 -2.50 -4.78 -12.09
C GLN A 18 -1.17 -4.39 -11.49
N ILE A 19 -0.13 -5.05 -11.96
CA ILE A 19 1.20 -4.89 -11.38
C ILE A 19 2.16 -4.49 -12.48
N GLY A 20 2.87 -3.39 -12.24
CA GLY A 20 3.88 -2.91 -13.17
C GLY A 20 5.12 -3.78 -13.13
N ASP A 21 6.18 -3.26 -13.72
CA ASP A 21 7.44 -3.98 -13.83
C ASP A 21 8.26 -3.81 -12.57
N GLY A 22 9.07 -4.82 -12.27
CA GLY A 22 10.07 -4.67 -11.23
C GLY A 22 9.55 -4.74 -9.81
N LEU A 23 8.40 -5.36 -9.60
CA LEU A 23 7.91 -5.57 -8.24
C LEU A 23 8.82 -6.55 -7.52
N PHE A 24 9.30 -6.16 -6.37
CA PHE A 24 10.11 -7.02 -5.52
C PHE A 24 9.35 -7.27 -4.23
N ILE A 25 9.15 -8.54 -3.89
CA ILE A 25 8.51 -8.91 -2.64
C ILE A 25 9.52 -9.66 -1.80
N ASP A 26 9.89 -9.06 -0.68
CA ASP A 26 10.91 -9.60 0.20
C ASP A 26 10.24 -10.40 1.30
N HIS A 27 10.61 -11.68 1.41
CA HIS A 27 10.03 -12.54 2.43
C HIS A 27 8.50 -12.49 2.40
N GLY A 28 7.92 -12.75 1.25
CA GLY A 28 6.52 -12.41 0.96
C GLY A 28 5.44 -13.14 1.74
N LYS A 29 5.79 -13.88 2.79
CA LYS A 29 4.76 -14.59 3.54
C LYS A 29 3.71 -13.65 4.08
N GLY A 30 2.46 -14.01 3.87
CA GLY A 30 1.34 -13.22 4.38
C GLY A 30 0.99 -11.99 3.57
N VAL A 31 1.58 -11.81 2.39
CA VAL A 31 1.22 -10.68 1.52
C VAL A 31 -0.10 -10.98 0.83
N VAL A 32 -1.00 -10.01 0.87
CA VAL A 32 -2.30 -10.11 0.23
C VAL A 32 -2.53 -8.88 -0.63
N ILE A 33 -2.82 -9.09 -1.90
CA ILE A 33 -3.08 -7.99 -2.85
C ILE A 33 -4.43 -8.22 -3.50
N GLY A 34 -5.33 -7.30 -3.30
CA GLY A 34 -6.72 -7.45 -3.72
C GLY A 34 -6.96 -7.21 -5.19
N GLU A 35 -8.17 -7.48 -5.60
CA GLU A 35 -8.57 -7.58 -7.00
C GLU A 35 -8.36 -6.29 -7.78
N THR A 36 -8.72 -5.15 -7.22
CA THR A 36 -8.64 -3.89 -7.95
C THR A 36 -7.39 -3.10 -7.60
N ALA A 37 -6.43 -3.74 -6.93
CA ALA A 37 -5.19 -3.07 -6.60
C ALA A 37 -4.37 -2.80 -7.86
N VAL A 38 -3.69 -1.67 -7.86
CA VAL A 38 -2.78 -1.29 -8.93
C VAL A 38 -1.44 -0.98 -8.27
N ILE A 39 -0.38 -1.56 -8.79
CA ILE A 39 0.97 -1.32 -8.27
C ILE A 39 1.81 -0.85 -9.45
N GLY A 40 2.46 0.28 -9.28
CA GLY A 40 3.31 0.83 -10.32
C GLY A 40 4.61 0.07 -10.48
N ASN A 41 5.60 0.74 -11.05
CA ASN A 41 6.88 0.10 -11.37
C ASN A 41 7.86 0.20 -10.22
N ASN A 42 8.70 -0.81 -10.09
CA ASN A 42 9.84 -0.80 -9.17
C ASN A 42 9.45 -0.61 -7.71
N CYS A 43 8.37 -1.22 -7.31
CA CYS A 43 7.93 -1.17 -5.93
C CYS A 43 8.53 -2.31 -5.13
N THR A 44 8.66 -2.11 -3.83
CA THR A 44 9.17 -3.12 -2.90
C THR A 44 8.14 -3.32 -1.81
N ILE A 45 7.76 -4.57 -1.60
CA ILE A 45 6.77 -4.92 -0.59
C ILE A 45 7.37 -5.98 0.31
N TYR A 46 7.25 -5.78 1.61
CA TYR A 46 7.76 -6.73 2.59
C TYR A 46 6.65 -7.67 3.04
N HIS A 47 7.01 -8.60 3.90
CA HIS A 47 6.07 -9.65 4.33
C HIS A 47 4.88 -9.05 5.08
N GLN A 48 3.78 -9.77 5.05
CA GLN A 48 2.55 -9.46 5.77
C GLN A 48 1.93 -8.11 5.40
N VAL A 49 2.23 -7.61 4.21
CA VAL A 49 1.59 -6.40 3.70
C VAL A 49 0.24 -6.78 3.12
N THR A 50 -0.76 -5.96 3.40
CA THR A 50 -2.08 -6.12 2.83
C THR A 50 -2.45 -4.88 2.03
N LEU A 51 -2.79 -5.08 0.77
CA LEU A 51 -3.41 -4.05 -0.05
C LEU A 51 -4.85 -4.48 -0.23
N GLY A 52 -5.70 -4.05 0.67
CA GLY A 52 -7.03 -4.59 0.79
C GLY A 52 -8.13 -3.58 0.64
N GLY A 53 -9.35 -4.06 0.77
CA GLY A 53 -10.53 -3.21 0.77
C GLY A 53 -11.05 -3.00 2.17
N THR A 54 -11.94 -2.04 2.30
CA THR A 54 -12.59 -1.78 3.58
C THR A 54 -13.91 -2.51 3.71
N GLY A 55 -14.36 -3.12 2.63
CA GLY A 55 -15.64 -3.82 2.65
C GLY A 55 -16.82 -2.95 2.30
N ARG A 56 -16.59 -1.68 2.03
CA ARG A 56 -17.70 -0.76 1.76
C ARG A 56 -18.14 -0.74 0.32
N GLN A 57 -17.22 -0.97 -0.60
CA GLN A 57 -17.54 -0.95 -2.02
C GLN A 57 -17.38 -2.34 -2.58
N LYS A 58 -18.31 -2.75 -3.41
CA LYS A 58 -18.30 -4.13 -3.85
C LYS A 58 -18.03 -4.33 -5.31
N HIS A 59 -18.36 -3.37 -6.15
CA HIS A 59 -18.29 -3.58 -7.59
C HIS A 59 -17.47 -2.51 -8.28
N SER A 60 -16.65 -1.79 -7.57
CA SER A 60 -15.86 -0.74 -8.15
C SER A 60 -14.46 -0.80 -7.59
N LYS A 61 -13.67 0.19 -7.91
CA LYS A 61 -12.32 0.30 -7.37
C LYS A 61 -12.42 0.35 -5.85
N ARG A 62 -11.82 -0.62 -5.19
CA ARG A 62 -11.92 -0.71 -3.73
C ARG A 62 -10.60 -1.08 -3.07
N HIS A 63 -9.56 -1.20 -3.86
CA HIS A 63 -8.23 -1.53 -3.35
C HIS A 63 -7.25 -0.44 -3.73
N PRO A 64 -6.12 -0.36 -3.05
CA PRO A 64 -5.19 0.75 -3.26
C PRO A 64 -4.59 0.82 -4.65
N THR A 65 -4.21 2.03 -5.03
CA THR A 65 -3.36 2.29 -6.18
C THR A 65 -2.03 2.79 -5.66
N VAL A 66 -0.98 2.05 -5.95
CA VAL A 66 0.36 2.36 -5.50
C VAL A 66 1.16 2.88 -6.66
N GLY A 67 1.81 4.00 -6.50
CA GLY A 67 2.59 4.61 -7.55
C GLY A 67 3.89 3.87 -7.80
N ASP A 68 4.84 4.56 -8.43
CA ASP A 68 6.13 3.99 -8.77
C ASP A 68 7.12 4.17 -7.64
N ASN A 69 8.05 3.24 -7.53
CA ASN A 69 9.17 3.34 -6.60
C ASN A 69 8.72 3.48 -5.14
N VAL A 70 7.64 2.81 -4.80
CA VAL A 70 7.09 2.85 -3.44
C VAL A 70 7.63 1.68 -2.65
N LEU A 71 7.93 1.93 -1.39
CA LEU A 71 8.35 0.89 -0.47
C LEU A 71 7.28 0.73 0.60
N ILE A 72 6.81 -0.50 0.79
CA ILE A 72 5.80 -0.77 1.80
C ILE A 72 6.37 -1.76 2.80
N GLY A 73 6.56 -1.28 4.02
CA GLY A 73 7.22 -2.05 5.06
C GLY A 73 6.40 -3.19 5.60
N ALA A 74 7.08 -4.08 6.28
CA ALA A 74 6.47 -5.31 6.77
C ALA A 74 5.25 -5.04 7.64
N GLY A 75 4.21 -5.81 7.42
CA GLY A 75 3.01 -5.73 8.24
C GLY A 75 2.12 -4.54 7.96
N ALA A 76 2.47 -3.67 7.03
CA ALA A 76 1.64 -2.51 6.73
C ALA A 76 0.32 -2.93 6.09
N LYS A 77 -0.72 -2.20 6.40
CA LYS A 77 -2.04 -2.44 5.84
C LYS A 77 -2.50 -1.17 5.14
N VAL A 78 -2.69 -1.27 3.84
CA VAL A 78 -3.21 -0.16 3.05
C VAL A 78 -4.58 -0.57 2.59
N LEU A 79 -5.58 0.15 3.03
CA LEU A 79 -6.96 -0.31 2.90
C LEU A 79 -7.82 0.72 2.19
N GLY A 80 -8.62 0.23 1.25
CA GLY A 80 -9.57 1.06 0.54
C GLY A 80 -9.00 1.61 -0.76
N PRO A 81 -9.81 2.36 -1.49
CA PRO A 81 -9.38 2.87 -2.79
C PRO A 81 -8.51 4.12 -2.65
N VAL A 82 -7.47 3.99 -1.86
CA VAL A 82 -6.55 5.11 -1.61
C VAL A 82 -5.41 5.08 -2.62
N THR A 83 -4.75 6.19 -2.79
CA THR A 83 -3.61 6.31 -3.68
C THR A 83 -2.36 6.60 -2.88
N ILE A 84 -1.35 5.77 -3.08
CA ILE A 84 -0.03 5.98 -2.50
C ILE A 84 0.82 6.60 -3.60
N GLY A 85 1.30 7.80 -3.36
CA GLY A 85 2.04 8.55 -4.36
C GLY A 85 3.38 7.93 -4.69
N ASN A 86 4.00 8.46 -5.75
CA ASN A 86 5.30 7.96 -6.20
C ASN A 86 6.37 8.25 -5.16
N ASN A 87 7.30 7.34 -5.05
CA ASN A 87 8.46 7.47 -4.16
C ASN A 87 8.08 7.58 -2.68
N ALA A 88 6.89 7.14 -2.33
CA ALA A 88 6.47 7.15 -0.93
C ALA A 88 7.05 5.94 -0.22
N MET A 89 7.21 6.08 1.08
CA MET A 89 7.64 4.99 1.94
C MET A 89 6.61 4.78 3.02
N ILE A 90 6.10 3.58 3.10
CA ILE A 90 5.13 3.22 4.15
C ILE A 90 5.88 2.37 5.16
N GLY A 91 6.01 2.86 6.36
CA GLY A 91 6.77 2.17 7.39
C GLY A 91 6.11 0.88 7.83
N ALA A 92 6.91 0.02 8.44
CA ALA A 92 6.43 -1.26 8.92
C ALA A 92 5.29 -1.06 9.92
N GLY A 93 4.27 -1.88 9.79
CA GLY A 93 3.14 -1.86 10.71
C GLY A 93 2.18 -0.71 10.53
N SER A 94 2.40 0.14 9.55
CA SER A 94 1.50 1.28 9.33
C SER A 94 0.13 0.83 8.88
N ILE A 95 -0.88 1.59 9.25
CA ILE A 95 -2.24 1.37 8.79
C ILE A 95 -2.66 2.62 8.02
N VAL A 96 -2.87 2.47 6.73
CA VAL A 96 -3.12 3.60 5.84
C VAL A 96 -4.54 3.52 5.34
N LEU A 97 -5.33 4.52 5.67
CA LEU A 97 -6.74 4.58 5.30
C LEU A 97 -7.06 5.81 4.45
N ASP A 98 -6.06 6.53 4.03
CA ASP A 98 -6.26 7.72 3.21
C ASP A 98 -5.10 7.87 2.25
N ASP A 99 -5.23 8.77 1.30
CA ASP A 99 -4.20 8.98 0.28
C ASP A 99 -2.90 9.46 0.90
N VAL A 100 -1.81 9.09 0.27
CA VAL A 100 -0.47 9.50 0.68
C VAL A 100 0.18 10.22 -0.48
N PRO A 101 0.64 11.45 -0.28
CA PRO A 101 1.25 12.21 -1.38
C PRO A 101 2.57 11.63 -1.84
N ASP A 102 3.02 12.07 -3.01
CA ASP A 102 4.33 11.69 -3.52
C ASP A 102 5.42 12.05 -2.53
N ASN A 103 6.46 11.26 -2.52
CA ASN A 103 7.68 11.54 -1.78
C ASN A 103 7.47 11.67 -0.27
N SER A 104 6.47 10.98 0.23
CA SER A 104 6.13 11.05 1.66
C SER A 104 6.59 9.80 2.37
N THR A 105 6.89 9.95 3.65
CA THR A 105 7.18 8.82 4.52
C THR A 105 6.10 8.76 5.58
N VAL A 106 5.51 7.59 5.73
CA VAL A 106 4.39 7.39 6.63
C VAL A 106 4.78 6.34 7.65
N THR A 107 4.49 6.61 8.91
CA THR A 107 4.67 5.62 9.96
C THR A 107 3.46 5.65 10.86
N GLY A 108 3.13 4.49 11.44
CA GLY A 108 2.02 4.41 12.37
C GLY A 108 0.68 4.34 11.67
N GLU A 109 -0.30 4.99 12.23
CA GLU A 109 -1.67 4.87 11.76
C GLU A 109 -2.13 6.16 11.08
N VAL A 110 -2.56 6.05 9.83
CA VAL A 110 -3.04 7.18 9.07
C VAL A 110 -4.54 7.02 8.89
N MET A 111 -5.30 7.60 9.78
CA MET A 111 -6.74 7.51 9.71
C MET A 111 -7.30 8.51 8.74
N GLU A 112 -6.73 9.68 8.75
CA GLU A 112 -7.19 10.74 7.92
C GLU A 112 -6.00 11.61 7.59
N PHE A 113 -5.69 11.71 6.32
CA PHE A 113 -4.53 12.45 5.90
C PHE A 113 -4.95 13.87 5.62
N MET A 114 -4.97 14.68 6.66
CA MET A 114 -5.43 16.05 6.52
C MET A 114 -4.37 16.91 5.89
N ASP A 115 -4.79 17.72 4.95
CA ASP A 115 -3.90 18.70 4.38
C ASP A 115 -3.96 19.93 5.26
N LEU A 116 -2.97 20.09 6.07
CA LEU A 116 -2.90 21.23 6.97
C LEU A 116 -2.23 22.41 6.31
N GLY A 117 -2.05 22.32 5.01
CA GLY A 117 -1.37 23.36 4.30
C GLY A 117 0.08 23.37 4.71
N ASP A 118 0.66 24.51 4.66
CA ASP A 118 2.08 24.60 4.96
C ASP A 118 2.36 24.99 6.39
N SER A 119 1.31 25.21 7.14
CA SER A 119 1.50 25.75 8.47
C SER A 119 2.04 24.72 9.44
N ALA A 120 1.86 23.44 9.14
CA ALA A 120 2.30 22.40 10.05
C ALA A 120 2.76 21.19 9.27
N PRO A 121 3.84 21.32 8.53
CA PRO A 121 4.25 20.22 7.66
C PRO A 121 4.53 18.94 8.39
N ASN A 122 5.04 19.02 9.60
CA ASN A 122 5.35 17.80 10.33
C ASN A 122 4.12 17.14 10.91
N SER A 123 3.10 17.91 11.18
CA SER A 123 1.94 17.33 11.81
C SER A 123 1.09 16.55 10.85
N ARG A 124 1.26 16.74 9.55
CA ARG A 124 0.50 15.91 8.64
C ARG A 124 0.92 14.45 8.71
N PHE A 125 2.05 14.17 9.29
CA PHE A 125 2.52 12.82 9.49
C PHE A 125 2.48 12.42 10.95
N ASN A 126 1.63 13.03 11.70
CA ASN A 126 1.53 12.79 13.09
C ASN A 126 0.47 11.70 13.29
N PHE A 127 0.93 10.49 13.50
CA PHE A 127 0.03 9.35 13.53
C PHE A 127 -0.10 8.80 14.93
N ARG A 128 -1.17 8.06 15.13
CA ARG A 128 -1.38 7.40 16.39
C ARG A 128 -1.01 5.96 16.32
N TYR A 129 -0.61 5.44 17.42
CA TYR A 129 -0.20 4.05 17.51
C TYR A 129 -1.08 3.24 18.42
#